data_b3906725f5ecc5b82cfa7709fbf6ca71
#
_entry.id   b3906725f5ecc5b82cfa7709fbf6ca71
#
_cell.length_a   1.000
_cell.length_b   1.000
_cell.length_c   1.000
_cell.angle_alpha   90.00
_cell.angle_beta   90.00
_cell.angle_gamma   90.00
#
_symmetry.space_group_name_H-M   'P 1'
#
loop_
_entity.id
_entity.type
_entity.pdbx_description
1 polymer ?
#
loop_
_entity_poly.entity_id
_entity_poly.type
_entity_poly.pdbx_seq_one_letter_code
_entity_poly.pdbx_strand_id
1 'polypeptide(L)'
;VEAPRRIRRACALKVVVLGGGRAAGLARIEDRFVDLVSDVDSPEAMLRYGQCAVTDRLAVHLYGMPPQQRYWFMWDALSAGAVAALVLADASRLADCFPALDYVAARGLPHLVAVSGAEGYQLGDVREALAVGAAVPVLLTTSDRPRPAREVLHALVRYAIARRNSIAA
;
A
#
# COMPACT_ATOMS: atom_id res chain seq x y z
N VAL A 1 -6.57 -6.00 -29.45
CA VAL A 1 -6.06 -6.68 -28.23
C VAL A 1 -4.55 -6.47 -28.22
N GLU A 2 -4.11 -5.48 -27.49
CA GLU A 2 -2.68 -5.13 -27.38
C GLU A 2 -2.03 -6.10 -26.38
N ALA A 3 -1.08 -6.90 -26.84
CA ALA A 3 -0.33 -7.82 -26.02
C ALA A 3 0.43 -7.05 -24.93
N PRO A 4 0.55 -7.57 -23.69
CA PRO A 4 1.29 -6.91 -22.64
C PRO A 4 2.74 -6.72 -23.08
N ARG A 5 3.21 -5.47 -23.11
CA ARG A 5 4.61 -5.14 -23.37
C ARG A 5 5.50 -5.94 -22.43
N ARG A 6 6.27 -6.88 -22.96
CA ARG A 6 7.32 -7.60 -22.23
C ARG A 6 8.29 -6.58 -21.63
N ILE A 7 8.26 -6.43 -20.32
CA ILE A 7 9.19 -5.59 -19.57
C ILE A 7 10.56 -6.24 -19.71
N ARG A 8 11.45 -5.64 -20.51
CA ARG A 8 12.84 -6.10 -20.65
C ARG A 8 13.56 -5.81 -19.33
N ARG A 9 13.89 -6.87 -18.53
CA ARG A 9 14.71 -6.83 -17.31
C ARG A 9 14.41 -5.61 -16.41
N ALA A 10 13.15 -5.45 -16.01
CA ALA A 10 12.77 -4.45 -15.03
C ALA A 10 13.25 -4.91 -13.65
N CYS A 11 13.77 -3.99 -12.86
CA CYS A 11 13.92 -4.22 -11.44
C CYS A 11 12.54 -4.43 -10.83
N ALA A 12 12.37 -5.53 -10.10
CA ALA A 12 11.11 -5.84 -9.41
C ALA A 12 11.27 -5.53 -7.92
N LEU A 13 10.39 -4.67 -7.40
CA LEU A 13 10.34 -4.34 -5.98
C LEU A 13 9.10 -4.95 -5.35
N LYS A 14 9.26 -5.55 -4.20
CA LYS A 14 8.14 -6.06 -3.41
C LYS A 14 7.62 -4.98 -2.47
N VAL A 15 6.33 -4.71 -2.55
CA VAL A 15 5.60 -3.80 -1.66
C VAL A 15 4.45 -4.57 -1.04
N VAL A 16 4.29 -4.47 0.27
CA VAL A 16 3.12 -5.01 0.96
C VAL A 16 2.06 -3.92 1.11
N VAL A 17 0.82 -4.33 1.00
CA VAL A 17 -0.34 -3.45 1.16
C VAL A 17 -1.12 -3.91 2.37
N LEU A 18 -1.21 -3.02 3.36
CA LEU A 18 -1.92 -3.25 4.61
C LEU A 18 -3.01 -2.20 4.76
N GLY A 19 -3.98 -2.48 5.58
CA GLY A 19 -4.98 -1.48 5.94
C GLY A 19 -6.13 -2.06 6.72
N GLY A 20 -6.82 -1.20 7.43
CA GLY A 20 -8.08 -1.51 8.06
C GLY A 20 -9.23 -1.18 7.12
N GLY A 21 -10.26 -1.99 7.18
CA GLY A 21 -11.46 -1.76 6.42
C GLY A 21 -11.56 -2.56 5.12
N ARG A 22 -12.75 -2.62 4.60
CA ARG A 22 -13.14 -3.44 3.47
C ARG A 22 -12.21 -3.27 2.28
N ALA A 23 -11.95 -4.35 1.58
CA ALA A 23 -11.24 -4.47 0.31
C ALA A 23 -11.56 -3.38 -0.76
N ALA A 24 -12.56 -2.55 -0.51
CA ALA A 24 -12.93 -1.41 -1.35
C ALA A 24 -11.83 -0.35 -1.51
N GLY A 25 -10.89 -0.23 -0.54
CA GLY A 25 -9.75 0.67 -0.66
C GLY A 25 -8.74 0.21 -1.72
N LEU A 26 -8.50 -1.08 -1.83
CA LEU A 26 -7.63 -1.67 -2.85
C LEU A 26 -8.24 -1.57 -4.26
N ALA A 27 -9.54 -1.83 -4.38
CA ALA A 27 -10.26 -1.73 -5.66
C ALA A 27 -10.31 -0.29 -6.21
N ARG A 28 -10.23 0.73 -5.35
CA ARG A 28 -10.20 2.14 -5.78
C ARG A 28 -8.81 2.64 -6.19
N ILE A 29 -7.75 1.97 -5.75
CA ILE A 29 -6.40 2.27 -6.20
C ILE A 29 -6.15 1.63 -7.57
N GLU A 30 -6.93 0.62 -7.98
CA GLU A 30 -6.65 -0.14 -9.20
C GLU A 30 -7.82 -0.77 -9.94
N ASP A 31 -7.77 -0.53 -11.27
CA ASP A 31 -8.39 -1.39 -12.30
C ASP A 31 -7.54 -2.64 -12.65
N ARG A 32 -6.46 -2.93 -11.93
CA ARG A 32 -5.46 -3.92 -12.35
C ARG A 32 -4.90 -4.84 -11.25
N PHE A 33 -5.54 -4.98 -10.10
CA PHE A 33 -5.22 -6.08 -9.20
C PHE A 33 -5.76 -7.39 -9.78
N VAL A 34 -4.87 -8.28 -10.14
CA VAL A 34 -5.23 -9.66 -10.42
C VAL A 34 -5.53 -10.31 -9.07
N ASP A 35 -6.78 -10.66 -8.84
CA ASP A 35 -7.16 -11.48 -7.70
C ASP A 35 -6.48 -12.84 -7.86
N LEU A 36 -5.42 -13.09 -7.10
CA LEU A 36 -4.96 -14.44 -6.89
C LEU A 36 -5.94 -15.09 -5.92
N VAL A 37 -6.95 -15.70 -6.49
CA VAL A 37 -7.83 -16.62 -5.78
C VAL A 37 -6.96 -17.81 -5.39
N SER A 38 -6.49 -17.86 -4.15
CA SER A 38 -6.17 -19.17 -3.60
C SER A 38 -7.49 -19.85 -3.31
N ASP A 39 -7.64 -21.09 -3.74
CA ASP A 39 -8.78 -21.99 -3.54
C ASP A 39 -9.04 -22.27 -2.04
N VAL A 40 -9.22 -21.27 -1.25
CA VAL A 40 -9.70 -21.41 0.13
C VAL A 40 -11.12 -20.90 0.13
N ASP A 41 -12.04 -21.77 0.42
CA ASP A 41 -13.50 -21.59 0.49
C ASP A 41 -13.99 -20.47 1.44
N SER A 42 -13.23 -19.39 1.56
CA SER A 42 -13.59 -18.25 2.38
C SER A 42 -13.39 -16.95 1.62
N PRO A 43 -14.47 -16.25 1.28
CA PRO A 43 -14.39 -14.95 0.61
C PRO A 43 -13.68 -13.86 1.44
N GLU A 44 -13.35 -14.15 2.69
CA GLU A 44 -12.74 -13.23 3.64
C GLU A 44 -11.19 -13.31 3.70
N ALA A 45 -10.60 -14.38 3.17
CA ALA A 45 -9.16 -14.65 3.24
C ALA A 45 -8.47 -14.51 1.89
N MET A 46 -8.77 -13.46 1.14
CA MET A 46 -8.14 -13.26 -0.16
C MET A 46 -6.76 -12.61 0.00
N LEU A 47 -5.72 -13.38 -0.22
CA LEU A 47 -4.39 -12.86 -0.50
C LEU A 47 -4.44 -12.21 -1.89
N ARG A 48 -4.27 -10.91 -1.95
CA ARG A 48 -4.28 -10.15 -3.20
C ARG A 48 -2.87 -9.92 -3.71
N TYR A 49 -2.68 -10.17 -4.98
CA TYR A 49 -1.43 -9.89 -5.66
C TYR A 49 -1.69 -8.99 -6.86
N GLY A 50 -0.83 -8.00 -7.05
CA GLY A 50 -0.87 -7.14 -8.21
C GLY A 50 0.53 -6.79 -8.69
N GLN A 51 0.62 -6.33 -9.93
CA GLN A 51 1.85 -5.84 -10.50
C GLN A 51 1.59 -4.51 -11.20
N CYS A 52 2.39 -3.50 -10.88
CA CYS A 52 2.32 -2.19 -11.50
C CYS A 52 3.68 -1.78 -12.07
N ALA A 53 3.71 -1.39 -13.34
CA ALA A 53 4.88 -0.75 -13.93
C ALA A 53 4.92 0.72 -13.51
N VAL A 54 5.86 1.08 -12.63
CA VAL A 54 6.06 2.45 -12.18
C VAL A 54 6.83 3.26 -13.21
N THR A 55 7.84 2.64 -13.81
CA THR A 55 8.60 3.16 -14.95
C THR A 55 8.85 2.04 -15.95
N ASP A 56 9.46 2.37 -17.11
CA ASP A 56 9.83 1.37 -18.12
C ASP A 56 10.84 0.32 -17.61
N ARG A 57 11.52 0.62 -16.50
CA ARG A 57 12.56 -0.23 -15.91
C ARG A 57 12.24 -0.70 -14.50
N LEU A 58 11.12 -0.28 -13.93
CA LEU A 58 10.73 -0.57 -12.56
C LEU A 58 9.31 -1.10 -12.50
N ALA A 59 9.17 -2.33 -12.07
CA ALA A 59 7.90 -2.94 -11.70
C ALA A 59 7.79 -3.08 -10.19
N VAL A 60 6.61 -2.85 -9.66
CA VAL A 60 6.28 -3.09 -8.25
C VAL A 60 5.33 -4.28 -8.17
N HIS A 61 5.70 -5.25 -7.37
CA HIS A 61 4.86 -6.38 -7.01
C HIS A 61 4.17 -6.08 -5.69
N LEU A 62 2.86 -6.07 -5.71
CA LEU A 62 2.01 -5.71 -4.59
C LEU A 62 1.43 -6.97 -3.95
N TYR A 63 1.57 -7.09 -2.66
CA TYR A 63 1.01 -8.18 -1.87
C TYR A 63 0.05 -7.60 -0.85
N GLY A 64 -1.25 -7.76 -1.08
CA GLY A 64 -2.30 -7.35 -0.15
C GLY A 64 -2.36 -8.30 1.03
N MET A 65 -2.28 -7.75 2.23
CA MET A 65 -2.32 -8.52 3.47
C MET A 65 -3.74 -8.53 4.03
N PRO A 66 -4.23 -9.68 4.47
CA PRO A 66 -5.55 -9.75 5.10
C PRO A 66 -5.61 -8.86 6.34
N PRO A 67 -6.61 -7.96 6.46
CA PRO A 67 -6.69 -7.03 7.60
C PRO A 67 -7.20 -7.68 8.88
N GLN A 68 -7.86 -8.85 8.79
CA GLN A 68 -8.46 -9.50 9.94
C GLN A 68 -7.40 -10.02 10.92
N GLN A 69 -7.57 -9.78 12.19
CA GLN A 69 -6.64 -10.17 13.26
C GLN A 69 -6.24 -11.64 13.23
N ARG A 70 -7.16 -12.52 12.88
CA ARG A 70 -6.90 -13.98 12.77
C ARG A 70 -5.83 -14.33 11.73
N TYR A 71 -5.50 -13.41 10.80
CA TYR A 71 -4.50 -13.61 9.75
C TYR A 71 -3.21 -12.82 9.99
N TRP A 72 -3.06 -12.08 11.07
CA TRP A 72 -1.85 -11.28 11.33
C TRP A 72 -0.59 -12.13 11.44
N PHE A 73 -0.71 -13.39 11.81
CA PHE A 73 0.43 -14.31 11.81
C PHE A 73 1.09 -14.48 10.43
N MET A 74 0.36 -14.20 9.34
CA MET A 74 0.89 -14.26 7.98
C MET A 74 1.69 -13.01 7.60
N TRP A 75 1.53 -11.92 8.30
CA TRP A 75 2.13 -10.65 7.93
C TRP A 75 3.65 -10.73 7.88
N ASP A 76 4.28 -11.44 8.78
CA ASP A 76 5.73 -11.63 8.83
C ASP A 76 6.25 -12.36 7.60
N ALA A 77 5.61 -13.45 7.22
CA ALA A 77 5.98 -14.21 6.04
C ALA A 77 5.75 -13.41 4.75
N LEU A 78 4.62 -12.70 4.67
CA LEU A 78 4.26 -11.90 3.49
C LEU A 78 5.16 -10.66 3.34
N SER A 79 5.60 -10.06 4.42
CA SER A 79 6.46 -8.87 4.39
C SER A 79 7.94 -9.19 4.18
N ALA A 80 8.33 -10.46 4.26
CA ALA A 80 9.71 -10.86 4.02
C ALA A 80 10.18 -10.40 2.63
N GLY A 81 11.29 -9.66 2.58
CA GLY A 81 11.84 -9.09 1.35
C GLY A 81 11.09 -7.86 0.80
N ALA A 82 10.08 -7.36 1.49
CA ALA A 82 9.43 -6.11 1.10
C ALA A 82 10.37 -4.92 1.33
N VAL A 83 10.40 -4.02 0.37
CA VAL A 83 11.21 -2.78 0.43
C VAL A 83 10.43 -1.62 1.02
N ALA A 84 9.11 -1.69 0.97
CA ALA A 84 8.19 -0.67 1.47
C ALA A 84 6.80 -1.24 1.71
N ALA A 85 5.96 -0.45 2.39
CA ALA A 85 4.58 -0.77 2.63
C ALA A 85 3.65 0.38 2.19
N LEU A 86 2.52 0.02 1.63
CA LEU A 86 1.41 0.93 1.39
C LEU A 86 0.34 0.66 2.45
N VAL A 87 0.07 1.63 3.30
CA VAL A 87 -1.00 1.55 4.30
C VAL A 87 -2.23 2.26 3.77
N LEU A 88 -3.33 1.53 3.67
CA LEU A 88 -4.62 2.05 3.24
C LEU A 88 -5.45 2.43 4.46
N ALA A 89 -6.02 3.61 4.44
CA ALA A 89 -6.91 4.10 5.48
C ALA A 89 -8.19 4.69 4.88
N ASP A 90 -9.25 4.66 5.65
CA ASP A 90 -10.51 5.33 5.36
C ASP A 90 -10.65 6.51 6.34
N ALA A 91 -10.89 7.73 5.82
CA ALA A 91 -10.99 8.92 6.65
C ALA A 91 -12.12 8.83 7.70
N SER A 92 -13.18 8.08 7.40
CA SER A 92 -14.29 7.85 8.34
C SER A 92 -13.97 6.82 9.43
N ARG A 93 -12.90 6.04 9.28
CA ARG A 93 -12.52 4.92 10.14
C ARG A 93 -11.00 4.79 10.29
N LEU A 94 -10.32 5.87 10.57
CA LEU A 94 -8.85 5.91 10.66
C LEU A 94 -8.29 4.88 11.65
N ALA A 95 -8.99 4.60 12.74
CA ALA A 95 -8.55 3.63 13.74
C ALA A 95 -8.32 2.22 13.18
N ASP A 96 -9.00 1.86 12.10
CA ASP A 96 -8.86 0.53 11.49
C ASP A 96 -7.46 0.30 10.88
N CYS A 97 -6.71 1.37 10.57
CA CYS A 97 -5.35 1.24 10.03
C CYS A 97 -4.24 1.26 11.11
N PHE A 98 -4.54 1.55 12.37
CA PHE A 98 -3.53 1.64 13.43
C PHE A 98 -2.72 0.35 13.61
N PRO A 99 -3.30 -0.84 13.61
CA PRO A 99 -2.51 -2.07 13.68
C PRO A 99 -1.49 -2.21 12.54
N ALA A 100 -1.86 -1.75 11.35
CA ALA A 100 -0.95 -1.75 10.19
C ALA A 100 0.17 -0.73 10.38
N LEU A 101 -0.13 0.46 10.89
CA LEU A 101 0.87 1.50 11.18
C LEU A 101 1.86 1.03 12.26
N ASP A 102 1.37 0.44 13.34
CA ASP A 102 2.19 -0.11 14.41
C ASP A 102 3.11 -1.22 13.87
N TYR A 103 2.58 -2.08 13.01
CA TYR A 103 3.34 -3.17 12.41
C TYR A 103 4.51 -2.65 11.54
N VAL A 104 4.25 -1.71 10.63
CA VAL A 104 5.29 -1.19 9.74
C VAL A 104 6.31 -0.34 10.49
N ALA A 105 5.88 0.40 11.52
CA ALA A 105 6.75 1.18 12.37
C ALA A 105 7.70 0.29 13.20
N ALA A 106 7.18 -0.77 13.83
CA ALA A 106 7.96 -1.71 14.61
C ALA A 106 9.05 -2.41 13.78
N ARG A 107 8.83 -2.58 12.48
CA ARG A 107 9.81 -3.18 11.56
C ARG A 107 10.73 -2.17 10.88
N GLY A 108 10.55 -0.89 11.12
CA GLY A 108 11.28 0.17 10.41
C GLY A 108 11.05 0.17 8.91
N LEU A 109 9.93 -0.41 8.45
CA LEU A 109 9.63 -0.52 7.02
C LEU A 109 9.19 0.84 6.49
N PRO A 110 9.84 1.40 5.46
CA PRO A 110 9.38 2.63 4.81
C PRO A 110 7.95 2.47 4.34
N HIS A 111 7.08 3.42 4.66
CA HIS A 111 5.67 3.32 4.31
C HIS A 111 5.07 4.66 3.90
N LEU A 112 3.99 4.59 3.15
CA LEU A 112 3.13 5.70 2.76
C LEU A 112 1.72 5.37 3.19
N VAL A 113 0.98 6.36 3.68
CA VAL A 113 -0.44 6.21 4.02
C VAL A 113 -1.30 6.84 2.94
N ALA A 114 -2.15 6.05 2.31
CA ALA A 114 -3.15 6.53 1.37
C ALA A 114 -4.52 6.52 2.04
N VAL A 115 -5.11 7.69 2.19
CA VAL A 115 -6.37 7.88 2.89
C VAL A 115 -7.47 8.14 1.86
N SER A 116 -8.47 7.29 1.83
CA SER A 116 -9.67 7.44 1.00
C SER A 116 -10.82 8.09 1.77
N GLY A 117 -11.82 8.60 1.03
CA GLY A 117 -12.98 9.24 1.66
C GLY A 117 -12.63 10.52 2.41
N ALA A 118 -11.64 11.25 1.92
CA ALA A 118 -11.09 12.43 2.60
C ALA A 118 -11.81 13.73 2.24
N GLU A 119 -13.03 13.64 1.73
CA GLU A 119 -13.87 14.81 1.40
C GLU A 119 -14.07 15.69 2.63
N GLY A 120 -13.65 16.95 2.53
CA GLY A 120 -13.78 17.93 3.60
C GLY A 120 -12.74 17.86 4.72
N TYR A 121 -11.82 16.88 4.69
CA TYR A 121 -10.74 16.79 5.66
C TYR A 121 -9.49 17.52 5.17
N GLN A 122 -8.78 18.16 6.11
CA GLN A 122 -7.49 18.78 5.84
C GLN A 122 -6.36 17.77 6.10
N LEU A 123 -5.31 17.85 5.29
CA LEU A 123 -4.16 16.93 5.42
C LEU A 123 -3.51 17.01 6.82
N GLY A 124 -3.43 18.21 7.39
CA GLY A 124 -2.86 18.42 8.73
C GLY A 124 -3.62 17.66 9.81
N ASP A 125 -4.94 17.75 9.80
CA ASP A 125 -5.81 17.09 10.78
C ASP A 125 -5.72 15.56 10.67
N VAL A 126 -5.68 15.06 9.43
CA VAL A 126 -5.55 13.62 9.18
C VAL A 126 -4.19 13.11 9.64
N ARG A 127 -3.11 13.86 9.39
CA ARG A 127 -1.76 13.50 9.86
C ARG A 127 -1.68 13.44 11.38
N GLU A 128 -2.27 14.42 12.06
CA GLU A 128 -2.33 14.47 13.52
C GLU A 128 -3.11 13.27 14.07
N ALA A 129 -4.27 12.97 13.49
CA ALA A 129 -5.08 11.83 13.90
C ALA A 129 -4.38 10.47 13.67
N LEU A 130 -3.58 10.35 12.60
CA LEU A 130 -2.79 9.15 12.32
C LEU A 130 -1.54 9.02 13.21
N ALA A 131 -1.13 10.10 13.88
CA ALA A 131 0.08 10.18 14.69
C ALA A 131 1.35 9.68 13.96
N VAL A 132 1.43 9.87 12.66
CA VAL A 132 2.59 9.46 11.85
C VAL A 132 3.70 10.51 11.87
N GLY A 133 4.94 10.05 11.78
CA GLY A 133 6.09 10.93 11.73
C GLY A 133 6.03 11.95 10.58
N ALA A 134 6.64 13.12 10.77
CA ALA A 134 6.58 14.22 9.80
C ALA A 134 7.09 13.83 8.39
N ALA A 135 8.06 12.91 8.33
CA ALA A 135 8.64 12.44 7.08
C ALA A 135 7.78 11.41 6.34
N VAL A 136 6.81 10.77 7.01
CA VAL A 136 5.95 9.76 6.40
C VAL A 136 5.00 10.42 5.41
N PRO A 137 5.00 10.03 4.12
CA PRO A 137 4.07 10.57 3.16
C PRO A 137 2.62 10.15 3.49
N VAL A 138 1.71 11.11 3.48
CA VAL A 138 0.26 10.88 3.60
C VAL A 138 -0.41 11.51 2.38
N LEU A 139 -1.14 10.71 1.64
CA LEU A 139 -1.89 11.14 0.46
C LEU A 139 -3.39 11.02 0.71
N LEU A 140 -4.11 12.12 0.53
CA LEU A 140 -5.55 12.12 0.58
C LEU A 140 -6.13 11.85 -0.81
N THR A 141 -7.16 11.03 -0.85
CA THR A 141 -7.91 10.69 -2.05
C THR A 141 -9.37 10.94 -1.82
N THR A 142 -10.00 11.65 -2.74
CA THR A 142 -11.43 11.96 -2.73
C THR A 142 -12.10 11.34 -3.95
N SER A 143 -13.42 11.25 -3.93
CA SER A 143 -14.17 10.65 -5.05
C SER A 143 -14.06 11.45 -6.33
N ASP A 144 -13.93 12.77 -6.23
CA ASP A 144 -13.75 13.71 -7.34
C ASP A 144 -12.30 13.79 -7.83
N ARG A 145 -11.34 13.37 -7.01
CA ARG A 145 -9.91 13.35 -7.32
C ARG A 145 -9.27 12.02 -6.96
N PRO A 146 -9.61 10.95 -7.69
CA PRO A 146 -8.96 9.66 -7.49
C PRO A 146 -7.50 9.77 -7.90
N ARG A 147 -6.59 9.24 -7.07
CA ARG A 147 -5.18 9.16 -7.44
C ARG A 147 -4.90 7.85 -8.16
N PRO A 148 -4.25 7.90 -9.33
CA PRO A 148 -3.80 6.68 -10.00
C PRO A 148 -2.84 5.89 -9.11
N ALA A 149 -2.97 4.57 -9.08
CA ALA A 149 -2.09 3.69 -8.32
C ALA A 149 -0.61 3.93 -8.64
N ARG A 150 -0.30 4.18 -9.91
CA ARG A 150 1.06 4.50 -10.37
C ARG A 150 1.65 5.72 -9.66
N GLU A 151 0.86 6.77 -9.44
CA GLU A 151 1.30 7.98 -8.73
C GLU A 151 1.61 7.67 -7.26
N VAL A 152 0.72 6.94 -6.60
CA VAL A 152 0.90 6.53 -5.20
C VAL A 152 2.15 5.67 -5.04
N LEU A 153 2.32 4.68 -5.90
CA LEU A 153 3.47 3.78 -5.86
C LEU A 153 4.78 4.50 -6.23
N HIS A 154 4.74 5.44 -7.15
CA HIS A 154 5.91 6.26 -7.48
C HIS A 154 6.34 7.11 -6.26
N ALA A 155 5.40 7.74 -5.57
CA ALA A 155 5.68 8.49 -4.34
C ALA A 155 6.27 7.59 -3.24
N LEU A 156 5.70 6.39 -3.05
CA LEU A 156 6.20 5.42 -2.07
C LEU A 156 7.61 4.96 -2.38
N VAL A 157 7.90 4.59 -3.62
CA VAL A 157 9.23 4.12 -4.03
C VAL A 157 10.27 5.23 -3.89
N ARG A 158 9.96 6.44 -4.28
CA ARG A 158 10.85 7.60 -4.09
C ARG A 158 11.17 7.83 -2.62
N TYR A 159 10.17 7.78 -1.76
CA TYR A 159 10.35 7.92 -0.32
C TYR A 159 11.23 6.81 0.26
N ALA A 160 10.97 5.56 -0.12
CA ALA A 160 11.74 4.41 0.35
C ALA A 160 13.22 4.49 -0.05
N ILE A 161 13.51 4.91 -1.28
CA ILE A 161 14.87 5.12 -1.77
C ILE A 161 15.56 6.24 -1.00
N ALA A 162 14.90 7.39 -0.83
CA ALA A 162 15.46 8.52 -0.10
C ALA A 162 15.80 8.15 1.35
N ARG A 163 14.90 7.41 2.02
CA ARG A 163 15.13 6.94 3.39
C ARG A 163 16.29 5.96 3.49
N ARG A 164 16.43 5.04 2.53
CA ARG A 164 17.55 4.11 2.48
C ARG A 164 18.89 4.84 2.33
N ASN A 165 18.95 5.84 1.47
CA ASN A 165 20.15 6.63 1.26
C ASN A 165 20.53 7.45 2.52
N SER A 166 19.55 7.94 3.27
CA SER A 166 19.79 8.67 4.53
C SER A 166 20.33 7.78 5.65
N ILE A 167 20.04 6.48 5.64
CA ILE A 167 20.56 5.53 6.63
C ILE A 167 21.99 5.07 6.24
N ALA A 168 22.31 5.08 4.96
CA ALA A 168 23.61 4.65 4.44
C ALA A 168 24.69 5.77 4.47
N ALA A 169 24.29 6.99 4.76
CA ALA A 169 25.17 8.16 4.91
C ALA A 169 25.52 8.41 6.38
#